data_e2c8b81907d98f9eb36b1c5ede6c6cbc
#
_entry.id   e2c8b81907d98f9eb36b1c5ede6c6cbc
#
_cell.length_a   1.000
_cell.length_b   1.000
_cell.length_c   1.000
_cell.angle_alpha   90.00
_cell.angle_beta   90.00
_cell.angle_gamma   90.00
#
_symmetry.space_group_name_H-M   'P 1'
#
loop_
_entity.id
_entity.type
_entity.pdbx_description
1 polymer ?
#
loop_
_entity_poly.entity_id
_entity_poly.type
_entity_poly.pdbx_seq_one_letter_code
_entity_poly.pdbx_strand_id
1 'polypeptide(L)'
;YIRAYMGEFYVGEAVWIDKAKKLKAVQDTLRKLGKSFFVIFEPGKASTYPERFPAKYAVEDAGVSNYKVFSNQLKYNEVDYLDLSVVFQSWQHSKPYRLFPRAGTHWSYYGAALAADTMLQYLNQLHGGGIPQLEIIKLDETRVIRHPDDDMWLAMNVLAPAPAENLAYPEIQFVSASTDKPKALFVGDSFYFNWQSDLVMFNAFSDVEFWYYNKTVWNRQGVEAGNVDDKDFIAAIDRADVIAIMITERFHHNFAWNFDEQLYDYFFSEEEDPIQYFANQVRINNLHFMRMVDDAQANKMELPERIRKEAEFLLYEDYQLHPEKYKPHREAMITILMMSIRQTPEWLENIKLKAEDQQIPLEEMIRRDAVWIYENQIAGKD
;
A
#
# COMPACT_ATOMS: atom_id res chain seq x y z
N TYR A 1 12.53 0.08 -6.63
CA TYR A 1 12.33 1.52 -6.53
C TYR A 1 12.10 2.17 -7.90
N ILE A 2 13.06 2.04 -8.85
CA ILE A 2 12.99 2.70 -10.17
C ILE A 2 11.72 2.30 -10.93
N ARG A 3 11.37 1.01 -11.00
CA ARG A 3 10.18 0.52 -11.71
C ARG A 3 8.87 1.14 -11.14
N ALA A 4 8.77 1.28 -9.82
CA ALA A 4 7.62 1.93 -9.18
C ALA A 4 7.56 3.43 -9.54
N TYR A 5 8.71 4.14 -9.44
CA TYR A 5 8.83 5.54 -9.83
C TYR A 5 8.46 5.78 -11.30
N MET A 6 8.85 4.85 -12.19
CA MET A 6 8.54 4.89 -13.63
C MET A 6 7.08 4.56 -13.96
N GLY A 7 6.25 4.24 -12.98
CA GLY A 7 4.86 3.88 -13.18
C GLY A 7 4.61 2.44 -13.66
N GLU A 8 5.65 1.59 -13.75
CA GLU A 8 5.49 0.21 -14.23
C GLU A 8 4.56 -0.64 -13.34
N PHE A 9 4.34 -0.22 -12.09
CA PHE A 9 3.46 -0.89 -11.12
C PHE A 9 2.08 -0.25 -11.03
N TYR A 10 1.70 0.61 -11.98
CA TYR A 10 0.42 1.29 -11.94
C TYR A 10 -0.75 0.31 -12.09
N VAL A 11 -1.60 0.24 -11.08
CA VAL A 11 -2.71 -0.72 -10.98
C VAL A 11 -4.04 -0.17 -11.50
N GLY A 12 -4.05 1.05 -12.05
CA GLY A 12 -5.22 1.68 -12.64
C GLY A 12 -5.97 2.64 -11.72
N GLU A 13 -6.60 3.64 -12.31
CA GLU A 13 -7.27 4.72 -11.58
C GLU A 13 -8.48 4.22 -10.78
N ALA A 14 -9.24 3.26 -11.33
CA ALA A 14 -10.43 2.72 -10.70
C ALA A 14 -10.14 2.11 -9.31
N VAL A 15 -8.98 1.46 -9.16
CA VAL A 15 -8.53 0.91 -7.87
C VAL A 15 -8.36 2.02 -6.83
N TRP A 16 -7.78 3.14 -7.23
CA TRP A 16 -7.50 4.25 -6.30
C TRP A 16 -8.75 5.05 -5.96
N ILE A 17 -9.69 5.16 -6.90
CA ILE A 17 -11.01 5.76 -6.64
C ILE A 17 -11.77 4.93 -5.59
N ASP A 18 -11.82 3.62 -5.75
CA ASP A 18 -12.49 2.71 -4.83
C ASP A 18 -11.83 2.76 -3.43
N LYS A 19 -10.50 2.57 -3.36
CA LYS A 19 -9.76 2.63 -2.10
C LYS A 19 -9.94 3.96 -1.37
N ALA A 20 -9.88 5.09 -2.06
CA ALA A 20 -10.06 6.40 -1.42
C ALA A 20 -11.47 6.58 -0.84
N LYS A 21 -12.51 6.08 -1.52
CA LYS A 21 -13.89 6.08 -1.01
C LYS A 21 -14.04 5.21 0.24
N LYS A 22 -13.48 4.00 0.21
CA LYS A 22 -13.47 3.07 1.35
C LYS A 22 -12.74 3.66 2.55
N LEU A 23 -11.55 4.21 2.33
CA LEU A 23 -10.77 4.89 3.38
C LEU A 23 -11.52 6.10 3.96
N LYS A 24 -12.24 6.86 3.14
CA LYS A 24 -13.07 7.97 3.62
C LYS A 24 -14.19 7.47 4.53
N ALA A 25 -14.90 6.42 4.14
CA ALA A 25 -15.95 5.83 4.97
C ALA A 25 -15.40 5.30 6.31
N VAL A 26 -14.26 4.62 6.28
CA VAL A 26 -13.53 4.16 7.48
C VAL A 26 -13.14 5.35 8.37
N GLN A 27 -12.49 6.38 7.81
CA GLN A 27 -12.08 7.58 8.52
C GLN A 27 -13.27 8.26 9.22
N ASP A 28 -14.39 8.42 8.51
CA ASP A 28 -15.57 9.09 9.09
C ASP A 28 -16.20 8.27 10.21
N THR A 29 -16.14 6.95 10.11
CA THR A 29 -16.60 6.04 11.16
C THR A 29 -15.68 6.09 12.37
N LEU A 30 -14.37 6.02 12.20
CA LEU A 30 -13.38 6.13 13.27
C LEU A 30 -13.46 7.48 13.96
N ARG A 31 -13.65 8.56 13.20
CA ARG A 31 -13.82 9.91 13.76
C ARG A 31 -15.07 10.02 14.65
N LYS A 32 -16.20 9.40 14.29
CA LYS A 32 -17.41 9.31 15.14
C LYS A 32 -17.15 8.54 16.43
N LEU A 33 -16.21 7.59 16.41
CA LEU A 33 -15.76 6.84 17.58
C LEU A 33 -14.67 7.56 18.39
N GLY A 34 -14.34 8.81 18.05
CA GLY A 34 -13.32 9.61 18.73
C GLY A 34 -11.87 9.22 18.39
N LYS A 35 -11.66 8.46 17.31
CA LYS A 35 -10.35 7.98 16.88
C LYS A 35 -9.83 8.77 15.69
N SER A 36 -8.50 8.92 15.60
CA SER A 36 -7.82 9.53 14.47
C SER A 36 -7.35 8.47 13.50
N PHE A 37 -7.57 8.69 12.19
CA PHE A 37 -7.07 7.84 11.11
C PHE A 37 -6.39 8.70 10.08
N PHE A 38 -5.23 8.27 9.57
CA PHE A 38 -4.55 8.94 8.46
C PHE A 38 -3.59 8.01 7.72
N VAL A 39 -3.23 8.42 6.49
CA VAL A 39 -2.25 7.75 5.65
C VAL A 39 -0.96 8.57 5.63
N ILE A 40 0.20 7.92 5.72
CA ILE A 40 1.51 8.52 5.57
C ILE A 40 2.13 8.01 4.27
N PHE A 41 2.32 8.89 3.31
CA PHE A 41 3.18 8.60 2.15
C PHE A 41 4.62 8.86 2.52
N GLU A 42 5.36 7.78 2.70
CA GLU A 42 6.79 7.82 2.97
C GLU A 42 7.56 8.18 1.69
N PRO A 43 8.63 8.98 1.81
CA PRO A 43 9.38 9.41 0.64
C PRO A 43 10.14 8.26 -0.01
N GLY A 44 10.14 8.21 -1.34
CA GLY A 44 11.01 7.34 -2.10
C GLY A 44 12.37 8.00 -2.35
N LYS A 45 13.47 7.25 -2.20
CA LYS A 45 14.82 7.76 -2.56
C LYS A 45 14.91 8.14 -4.03
N ALA A 46 14.22 7.41 -4.89
CA ALA A 46 14.12 7.66 -6.33
C ALA A 46 13.39 9.00 -6.61
N SER A 47 12.26 9.22 -5.97
CA SER A 47 11.45 10.43 -6.11
C SER A 47 12.10 11.66 -5.48
N THR A 48 12.89 11.45 -4.41
CA THR A 48 13.62 12.53 -3.73
C THR A 48 14.85 12.99 -4.52
N TYR A 49 15.56 12.07 -5.20
CA TYR A 49 16.80 12.38 -5.93
C TYR A 49 16.76 11.84 -7.39
N PRO A 50 15.79 12.24 -8.22
CA PRO A 50 15.66 11.73 -9.59
C PRO A 50 16.86 12.09 -10.47
N GLU A 51 17.56 13.18 -10.18
CA GLU A 51 18.78 13.60 -10.87
C GLU A 51 19.98 12.65 -10.66
N ARG A 52 19.86 11.69 -9.73
CA ARG A 52 20.90 10.69 -9.46
C ARG A 52 20.73 9.41 -10.27
N PHE A 53 19.70 9.32 -11.08
CA PHE A 53 19.52 8.15 -11.92
C PHE A 53 20.63 8.01 -12.96
N PRO A 54 21.10 6.78 -13.24
CA PRO A 54 21.90 6.53 -14.43
C PRO A 54 21.15 7.01 -15.68
N ALA A 55 21.89 7.53 -16.68
CA ALA A 55 21.31 8.12 -17.88
C ALA A 55 20.26 7.22 -18.59
N LYS A 56 20.44 5.89 -18.52
CA LYS A 56 19.49 4.92 -19.09
C LYS A 56 18.10 4.89 -18.41
N TYR A 57 17.96 5.48 -17.23
CA TYR A 57 16.72 5.61 -16.47
C TYR A 57 16.29 7.07 -16.29
N ALA A 58 17.08 8.01 -16.81
CA ALA A 58 16.72 9.41 -16.81
C ALA A 58 15.58 9.63 -17.82
N VAL A 59 14.40 9.94 -17.32
CA VAL A 59 13.23 10.29 -18.14
C VAL A 59 12.77 11.68 -17.78
N GLU A 60 12.33 12.42 -18.79
CA GLU A 60 11.78 13.77 -18.58
C GLU A 60 10.42 13.71 -17.85
N ASP A 61 9.65 12.64 -18.07
CA ASP A 61 8.38 12.39 -17.38
C ASP A 61 8.30 10.92 -16.96
N ALA A 62 8.15 10.68 -15.66
CA ALA A 62 7.96 9.34 -15.09
C ALA A 62 6.56 8.75 -15.36
N GLY A 63 5.69 9.48 -16.08
CA GLY A 63 4.35 9.02 -16.43
C GLY A 63 3.38 8.98 -15.24
N VAL A 64 2.29 8.21 -15.41
CA VAL A 64 1.29 7.99 -14.37
C VAL A 64 1.82 6.97 -13.38
N SER A 65 1.75 7.28 -12.08
CA SER A 65 2.15 6.36 -11.02
C SER A 65 1.03 6.18 -10.00
N ASN A 66 1.09 5.07 -9.25
CA ASN A 66 0.15 4.84 -8.15
C ASN A 66 0.14 6.01 -7.17
N TYR A 67 1.32 6.53 -6.80
CA TYR A 67 1.44 7.67 -5.90
C TYR A 67 0.68 8.91 -6.40
N LYS A 68 0.93 9.32 -7.66
CA LYS A 68 0.28 10.52 -8.24
C LYS A 68 -1.25 10.42 -8.25
N VAL A 69 -1.76 9.25 -8.64
CA VAL A 69 -3.22 9.04 -8.72
C VAL A 69 -3.81 8.91 -7.33
N PHE A 70 -3.21 8.12 -6.45
CA PHE A 70 -3.75 7.89 -5.12
C PHE A 70 -3.74 9.15 -4.25
N SER A 71 -2.65 9.92 -4.22
CA SER A 71 -2.60 11.18 -3.46
C SER A 71 -3.68 12.17 -3.91
N ASN A 72 -3.94 12.26 -5.23
CA ASN A 72 -5.04 13.05 -5.76
C ASN A 72 -6.41 12.53 -5.31
N GLN A 73 -6.62 11.21 -5.30
CA GLN A 73 -7.87 10.60 -4.87
C GLN A 73 -8.11 10.76 -3.36
N LEU A 74 -7.08 10.66 -2.52
CA LEU A 74 -7.20 10.95 -1.09
C LEU A 74 -7.60 12.41 -0.85
N LYS A 75 -6.94 13.34 -1.56
CA LYS A 75 -7.27 14.76 -1.48
C LYS A 75 -8.70 15.05 -1.95
N TYR A 76 -9.12 14.46 -3.08
CA TYR A 76 -10.46 14.65 -3.64
C TYR A 76 -11.56 14.13 -2.69
N ASN A 77 -11.32 13.00 -2.03
CA ASN A 77 -12.26 12.39 -1.10
C ASN A 77 -12.09 12.90 0.35
N GLU A 78 -11.23 13.90 0.59
CA GLU A 78 -10.98 14.46 1.93
C GLU A 78 -10.55 13.41 2.97
N VAL A 79 -9.73 12.45 2.55
CA VAL A 79 -9.06 11.51 3.47
C VAL A 79 -7.86 12.21 4.07
N ASP A 80 -7.68 12.11 5.38
CA ASP A 80 -6.54 12.68 6.08
C ASP A 80 -5.26 11.93 5.70
N TYR A 81 -4.25 12.63 5.20
CA TYR A 81 -2.95 12.05 4.86
C TYR A 81 -1.81 13.03 5.05
N LEU A 82 -0.66 12.50 5.38
CA LEU A 82 0.61 13.23 5.45
C LEU A 82 1.51 12.81 4.28
N ASP A 83 1.80 13.75 3.39
CA ASP A 83 2.65 13.50 2.23
C ASP A 83 4.12 13.88 2.50
N LEU A 84 4.87 12.96 3.09
CA LEU A 84 6.30 13.15 3.30
C LEU A 84 7.12 13.11 2.01
N SER A 85 6.57 12.58 0.90
CA SER A 85 7.25 12.62 -0.39
C SER A 85 7.37 14.05 -0.90
N VAL A 86 6.30 14.84 -0.85
CA VAL A 86 6.32 16.27 -1.19
C VAL A 86 7.23 17.06 -0.24
N VAL A 87 7.14 16.76 1.06
CA VAL A 87 7.97 17.41 2.09
C VAL A 87 9.46 17.19 1.81
N PHE A 88 9.88 15.95 1.55
CA PHE A 88 11.28 15.60 1.26
C PHE A 88 11.78 16.23 -0.05
N GLN A 89 10.95 16.30 -1.09
CA GLN A 89 11.30 17.02 -2.32
C GLN A 89 11.56 18.51 -2.05
N SER A 90 10.79 19.14 -1.17
CA SER A 90 11.03 20.54 -0.77
C SER A 90 12.31 20.73 0.03
N TRP A 91 12.72 19.70 0.77
CA TRP A 91 13.90 19.74 1.64
C TRP A 91 15.20 19.36 0.95
N GLN A 92 15.17 18.62 -0.15
CA GLN A 92 16.37 18.02 -0.77
C GLN A 92 17.49 19.01 -1.07
N HIS A 93 17.16 20.28 -1.33
CA HIS A 93 18.14 21.35 -1.61
C HIS A 93 18.24 22.41 -0.51
N SER A 94 17.34 22.40 0.46
CA SER A 94 17.27 23.39 1.55
C SER A 94 17.87 22.91 2.86
N LYS A 95 17.94 21.58 3.06
CA LYS A 95 18.51 21.01 4.27
C LYS A 95 20.02 20.76 4.14
N PRO A 96 20.81 20.96 5.22
CA PRO A 96 22.27 20.89 5.15
C PRO A 96 22.81 19.47 4.98
N TYR A 97 22.05 18.45 5.38
CA TYR A 97 22.46 17.04 5.31
C TYR A 97 21.54 16.23 4.41
N ARG A 98 22.06 15.09 3.95
CA ARG A 98 21.28 14.19 3.11
C ARG A 98 20.11 13.60 3.86
N LEU A 99 18.96 13.59 3.19
CA LEU A 99 17.74 12.96 3.70
C LEU A 99 17.74 11.43 3.50
N PHE A 100 18.54 10.95 2.53
CA PHE A 100 18.83 9.54 2.30
C PHE A 100 20.33 9.33 2.16
N PRO A 101 20.93 8.34 2.87
CA PRO A 101 22.31 7.98 2.72
C PRO A 101 22.55 7.32 1.35
N ARG A 102 23.77 7.42 0.82
CA ARG A 102 24.13 6.73 -0.43
C ARG A 102 24.08 5.23 -0.30
N ALA A 103 24.58 4.75 0.83
CA ALA A 103 24.77 3.34 1.13
C ALA A 103 23.53 2.65 1.72
N GLY A 104 22.47 3.41 2.03
CA GLY A 104 21.25 2.88 2.66
C GLY A 104 20.01 2.93 1.77
N THR A 105 19.04 2.11 2.12
CA THR A 105 17.70 2.06 1.51
C THR A 105 16.76 3.09 2.11
N HIS A 106 16.79 3.21 3.43
CA HIS A 106 15.90 4.04 4.22
C HIS A 106 16.32 5.51 4.22
N TRP A 107 15.46 6.39 4.72
CA TRP A 107 15.87 7.73 5.08
C TRP A 107 17.06 7.69 6.05
N SER A 108 17.90 8.73 6.03
CA SER A 108 18.98 8.87 6.99
C SER A 108 18.42 9.14 8.39
N TYR A 109 19.18 8.95 9.45
CA TYR A 109 18.79 9.37 10.80
C TYR A 109 18.31 10.82 10.84
N TYR A 110 18.99 11.72 10.11
CA TYR A 110 18.57 13.11 10.00
C TYR A 110 17.23 13.26 9.29
N GLY A 111 17.04 12.58 8.17
CA GLY A 111 15.77 12.58 7.43
C GLY A 111 14.63 11.99 8.26
N ALA A 112 14.90 10.89 8.97
CA ALA A 112 13.92 10.23 9.84
C ALA A 112 13.49 11.12 11.01
N ALA A 113 14.41 11.86 11.65
CA ALA A 113 14.08 12.79 12.73
C ALA A 113 13.23 13.96 12.24
N LEU A 114 13.54 14.54 11.08
CA LEU A 114 12.71 15.61 10.48
C LEU A 114 11.31 15.10 10.10
N ALA A 115 11.24 13.88 9.54
CA ALA A 115 9.97 13.23 9.21
C ALA A 115 9.15 12.95 10.48
N ALA A 116 9.79 12.49 11.55
CA ALA A 116 9.15 12.25 12.84
C ALA A 116 8.56 13.53 13.43
N ASP A 117 9.31 14.62 13.45
CA ASP A 117 8.83 15.93 13.92
C ASP A 117 7.61 16.38 13.11
N THR A 118 7.68 16.27 11.77
CA THR A 118 6.55 16.63 10.88
C THR A 118 5.33 15.75 11.15
N MET A 119 5.51 14.44 11.34
CA MET A 119 4.43 13.51 11.64
C MET A 119 3.79 13.82 13.00
N LEU A 120 4.59 14.07 14.03
CA LEU A 120 4.07 14.38 15.37
C LEU A 120 3.31 15.71 15.38
N GLN A 121 3.77 16.73 14.67
CA GLN A 121 3.06 18.00 14.52
C GLN A 121 1.73 17.82 13.79
N TYR A 122 1.73 17.08 12.67
CA TYR A 122 0.52 16.76 11.92
C TYR A 122 -0.49 16.00 12.80
N LEU A 123 -0.03 14.95 13.48
CA LEU A 123 -0.89 14.15 14.33
C LEU A 123 -1.43 14.95 15.52
N ASN A 124 -0.62 15.84 16.11
CA ASN A 124 -1.08 16.69 17.20
C ASN A 124 -2.23 17.62 16.78
N GLN A 125 -2.21 18.10 15.54
CA GLN A 125 -3.31 18.90 14.98
C GLN A 125 -4.53 18.02 14.70
N LEU A 126 -4.32 16.85 14.08
CA LEU A 126 -5.40 15.92 13.70
C LEU A 126 -6.11 15.35 14.94
N HIS A 127 -5.35 14.96 15.96
CA HIS A 127 -5.89 14.34 17.19
C HIS A 127 -6.43 15.37 18.21
N GLY A 128 -6.12 16.64 18.01
CA GLY A 128 -6.57 17.70 18.91
C GLY A 128 -5.70 17.89 20.16
N GLY A 129 -4.45 17.40 20.15
CA GLY A 129 -3.48 17.57 21.24
C GLY A 129 -2.97 16.26 21.83
N GLY A 130 -2.18 16.34 22.90
CA GLY A 130 -1.67 15.17 23.62
C GLY A 130 -0.40 14.54 23.05
N ILE A 131 0.02 14.93 21.83
CA ILE A 131 1.23 14.43 21.19
C ILE A 131 2.43 15.29 21.61
N PRO A 132 3.54 14.70 22.07
CA PRO A 132 4.72 15.46 22.43
C PRO A 132 5.38 16.09 21.21
N GLN A 133 6.01 17.24 21.41
CA GLN A 133 6.85 17.88 20.42
C GLN A 133 8.25 17.24 20.41
N LEU A 134 8.80 16.97 19.23
CA LEU A 134 10.15 16.51 19.05
C LEU A 134 11.07 17.73 18.82
N GLU A 135 12.20 17.78 19.50
CA GLU A 135 13.22 18.79 19.32
C GLU A 135 14.58 18.13 19.02
N ILE A 136 15.26 18.60 17.98
CA ILE A 136 16.65 18.23 17.71
C ILE A 136 17.55 19.17 18.53
N ILE A 137 18.16 18.64 19.59
CA ILE A 137 18.98 19.43 20.50
C ILE A 137 20.44 19.49 20.09
N LYS A 138 20.89 18.52 19.28
CA LYS A 138 22.27 18.45 18.79
C LYS A 138 22.34 17.64 17.50
N LEU A 139 23.29 17.96 16.65
CA LEU A 139 23.64 17.18 15.46
C LEU A 139 25.11 16.69 15.61
N ASP A 140 25.29 15.37 15.59
CA ASP A 140 26.61 14.76 15.55
C ASP A 140 27.00 14.53 14.08
N GLU A 141 27.83 15.43 13.56
CA GLU A 141 28.28 15.40 12.18
C GLU A 141 29.46 14.45 12.04
N THR A 142 29.36 13.47 11.15
CA THR A 142 30.43 12.51 10.96
C THR A 142 30.44 11.98 9.52
N ARG A 143 31.64 11.48 9.12
CA ARG A 143 31.81 10.71 7.89
C ARG A 143 31.78 9.21 8.13
N VAL A 144 31.71 8.79 9.38
CA VAL A 144 31.55 7.37 9.73
C VAL A 144 30.07 7.03 9.69
N ILE A 145 29.69 6.21 8.75
CA ILE A 145 28.30 5.80 8.58
C ILE A 145 27.92 4.86 9.73
N ARG A 146 26.78 5.12 10.35
CA ARG A 146 26.19 4.27 11.39
C ARG A 146 25.08 3.41 10.78
N HIS A 147 25.01 2.16 11.17
CA HIS A 147 23.90 1.30 10.79
C HIS A 147 22.57 1.87 11.35
N PRO A 148 21.46 1.89 10.58
CA PRO A 148 21.23 1.25 9.26
C PRO A 148 21.48 2.14 8.02
N ASP A 149 22.17 3.27 8.12
CA ASP A 149 22.44 4.14 6.97
C ASP A 149 23.34 3.46 5.90
N ASP A 150 23.89 2.28 6.20
CA ASP A 150 24.70 1.44 5.30
C ASP A 150 24.04 0.08 4.96
N ASP A 151 22.75 -0.09 5.20
CA ASP A 151 22.03 -1.37 5.06
C ASP A 151 22.18 -1.99 3.66
N MET A 152 22.09 -1.19 2.60
CA MET A 152 22.28 -1.66 1.22
C MET A 152 23.70 -2.05 0.91
N TRP A 153 24.67 -1.31 1.45
CA TRP A 153 26.09 -1.62 1.26
C TRP A 153 26.46 -2.95 1.91
N LEU A 154 25.97 -3.17 3.11
CA LEU A 154 26.13 -4.44 3.83
C LEU A 154 25.44 -5.60 3.09
N ALA A 155 24.23 -5.38 2.58
CA ALA A 155 23.50 -6.38 1.81
C ALA A 155 24.20 -6.79 0.50
N MET A 156 24.97 -5.89 -0.11
CA MET A 156 25.79 -6.20 -1.30
C MET A 156 27.01 -7.08 -0.99
N ASN A 157 27.34 -7.27 0.29
CA ASN A 157 28.47 -8.07 0.76
C ASN A 157 29.84 -7.65 0.13
N VAL A 158 30.03 -6.35 -0.02
CA VAL A 158 31.24 -5.76 -0.60
C VAL A 158 32.34 -5.70 0.45
N LEU A 159 33.57 -6.12 0.11
CA LEU A 159 34.70 -6.13 1.04
C LEU A 159 35.24 -4.72 1.38
N ALA A 160 34.93 -3.72 0.56
CA ALA A 160 35.34 -2.35 0.81
C ALA A 160 34.37 -1.64 1.78
N PRO A 161 34.81 -0.69 2.59
CA PRO A 161 33.91 0.11 3.41
C PRO A 161 32.97 0.96 2.52
N ALA A 162 31.80 1.30 3.06
CA ALA A 162 30.88 2.20 2.38
C ALA A 162 31.56 3.55 2.07
N PRO A 163 31.27 4.17 0.90
CA PRO A 163 31.86 5.46 0.55
C PRO A 163 31.53 6.52 1.60
N ALA A 164 32.57 7.19 2.13
CA ALA A 164 32.39 8.24 3.12
C ALA A 164 31.48 9.36 2.58
N GLU A 165 30.52 9.77 3.38
CA GLU A 165 29.64 10.89 3.09
C GLU A 165 29.39 11.72 4.36
N ASN A 166 28.96 12.97 4.17
CA ASN A 166 28.68 13.85 5.30
C ASN A 166 27.25 13.62 5.77
N LEU A 167 27.09 12.91 6.88
CA LEU A 167 25.83 12.60 7.54
C LEU A 167 25.75 13.30 8.90
N ALA A 168 24.56 13.50 9.40
CA ALA A 168 24.30 14.00 10.73
C ALA A 168 23.39 13.03 11.48
N TYR A 169 23.74 12.79 12.73
CA TYR A 169 23.00 11.92 13.65
C TYR A 169 22.40 12.79 14.75
N PRO A 170 21.07 13.04 14.70
CA PRO A 170 20.40 13.91 15.64
C PRO A 170 20.35 13.31 17.04
N GLU A 171 20.64 14.11 18.04
CA GLU A 171 20.20 13.87 19.41
C GLU A 171 18.85 14.56 19.60
N ILE A 172 17.82 13.79 19.92
CA ILE A 172 16.45 14.28 20.01
C ILE A 172 15.96 14.25 21.46
N GLN A 173 15.08 15.18 21.77
CA GLN A 173 14.32 15.17 23.03
C GLN A 173 12.83 15.36 22.75
N PHE A 174 12.01 14.97 23.72
CA PHE A 174 10.56 15.10 23.64
C PHE A 174 10.07 16.04 24.73
N VAL A 175 9.35 17.08 24.31
CA VAL A 175 8.70 18.02 25.19
C VAL A 175 7.21 17.72 25.18
N SER A 176 6.64 17.30 26.28
CA SER A 176 5.22 16.97 26.38
C SER A 176 4.50 17.96 27.26
N ALA A 177 3.40 18.49 26.74
CA ALA A 177 2.48 19.32 27.52
C ALA A 177 1.43 18.46 28.28
N SER A 178 1.33 17.16 27.98
CA SER A 178 0.35 16.23 28.56
C SER A 178 1.02 14.93 29.01
N THR A 179 0.51 14.38 30.11
CA THR A 179 0.85 13.03 30.58
C THR A 179 -0.04 11.96 29.94
N ASP A 180 -1.17 12.38 29.37
CA ASP A 180 -2.15 11.50 28.72
C ASP A 180 -1.81 11.42 27.22
N LYS A 181 -1.05 10.39 26.86
CA LYS A 181 -0.64 10.12 25.49
C LYS A 181 -1.58 9.09 24.86
N PRO A 182 -1.94 9.23 23.58
CA PRO A 182 -2.80 8.25 22.91
C PRO A 182 -2.11 6.90 22.76
N LYS A 183 -2.93 5.87 22.51
CA LYS A 183 -2.49 4.56 22.03
C LYS A 183 -2.57 4.54 20.51
N ALA A 184 -1.63 3.87 19.86
CA ALA A 184 -1.59 3.86 18.42
C ALA A 184 -1.44 2.45 17.83
N LEU A 185 -1.97 2.31 16.63
CA LEU A 185 -1.73 1.19 15.72
C LEU A 185 -1.15 1.75 14.41
N PHE A 186 0.05 1.32 14.07
CA PHE A 186 0.67 1.61 12.79
C PHE A 186 0.73 0.34 11.94
N VAL A 187 0.35 0.46 10.68
CA VAL A 187 0.52 -0.61 9.69
C VAL A 187 1.42 -0.08 8.58
N GLY A 188 2.53 -0.75 8.30
CA GLY A 188 3.48 -0.15 7.36
C GLY A 188 4.68 -1.01 7.00
N ASP A 189 5.65 -0.37 6.38
CA ASP A 189 6.90 -1.02 5.97
C ASP A 189 8.10 -0.69 6.88
N SER A 190 9.30 -1.06 6.44
CA SER A 190 10.52 -0.98 7.25
C SER A 190 10.99 0.43 7.62
N PHE A 191 10.44 1.47 7.02
CA PHE A 191 10.77 2.86 7.38
C PHE A 191 10.36 3.20 8.81
N TYR A 192 9.34 2.53 9.35
CA TYR A 192 8.94 2.66 10.74
C TYR A 192 10.08 2.35 11.72
N PHE A 193 10.97 1.40 11.39
CA PHE A 193 12.01 0.96 12.32
C PHE A 193 13.04 2.04 12.65
N ASN A 194 13.28 3.04 11.81
CA ASN A 194 14.10 4.19 12.17
C ASN A 194 13.44 4.99 13.32
N TRP A 195 12.15 5.24 13.26
CA TRP A 195 11.42 5.89 14.34
C TRP A 195 11.36 5.05 15.62
N GLN A 196 11.29 3.73 15.47
CA GLN A 196 11.36 2.81 16.62
C GLN A 196 12.74 2.85 17.28
N SER A 197 13.83 2.82 16.50
CA SER A 197 15.20 2.85 16.99
C SER A 197 15.55 4.17 17.69
N ASP A 198 15.02 5.27 17.21
CA ASP A 198 15.17 6.61 17.79
C ASP A 198 14.18 6.88 18.93
N LEU A 199 13.46 5.87 19.40
CA LEU A 199 12.49 5.93 20.48
C LEU A 199 11.33 6.94 20.25
N VAL A 200 11.09 7.33 18.99
CA VAL A 200 10.01 8.27 18.63
C VAL A 200 8.68 7.69 19.07
N MET A 201 8.38 6.47 18.66
CA MET A 201 7.11 5.81 18.97
C MET A 201 6.95 5.54 20.46
N PHE A 202 8.02 5.14 21.13
CA PHE A 202 8.02 4.96 22.60
C PHE A 202 7.69 6.24 23.35
N ASN A 203 8.18 7.38 22.90
CA ASN A 203 7.95 8.65 23.56
C ASN A 203 6.64 9.34 23.15
N ALA A 204 6.18 9.12 21.93
CA ALA A 204 4.96 9.74 21.41
C ALA A 204 3.69 9.14 21.99
N PHE A 205 3.67 7.82 22.25
CA PHE A 205 2.46 7.08 22.59
C PHE A 205 2.56 6.39 23.96
N SER A 206 1.42 6.25 24.63
CA SER A 206 1.33 5.47 25.89
C SER A 206 1.47 3.97 25.62
N ASP A 207 0.93 3.53 24.47
CA ASP A 207 1.08 2.20 23.92
C ASP A 207 1.07 2.30 22.39
N VAL A 208 1.82 1.42 21.71
CA VAL A 208 1.83 1.34 20.25
C VAL A 208 2.12 -0.08 19.79
N GLU A 209 1.32 -0.56 18.84
CA GLU A 209 1.65 -1.73 18.03
C GLU A 209 1.99 -1.30 16.61
N PHE A 210 2.98 -1.96 16.04
CA PHE A 210 3.33 -1.85 14.63
C PHE A 210 3.11 -3.19 13.94
N TRP A 211 2.24 -3.18 12.92
CA TRP A 211 1.97 -4.33 12.09
C TRP A 211 2.79 -4.23 10.80
N TYR A 212 3.96 -4.84 10.85
CA TYR A 212 4.91 -4.84 9.74
C TYR A 212 4.39 -5.67 8.57
N TYR A 213 4.14 -5.01 7.44
CA TYR A 213 3.51 -5.59 6.25
C TYR A 213 2.15 -6.26 6.54
N ASN A 214 1.42 -5.79 7.55
CA ASN A 214 0.20 -6.43 8.03
C ASN A 214 0.38 -7.95 8.29
N LYS A 215 1.56 -8.33 8.77
CA LYS A 215 1.92 -9.73 8.99
C LYS A 215 2.55 -9.96 10.37
N THR A 216 3.59 -9.23 10.70
CA THR A 216 4.33 -9.41 11.96
C THR A 216 4.04 -8.24 12.90
N VAL A 217 3.71 -8.53 14.14
CA VAL A 217 3.43 -7.52 15.17
C VAL A 217 4.69 -7.17 15.95
N TRP A 218 4.96 -5.88 16.08
CA TRP A 218 6.01 -5.32 16.93
C TRP A 218 5.38 -4.46 18.01
N ASN A 219 5.81 -4.66 19.23
CA ASN A 219 5.30 -3.90 20.38
C ASN A 219 6.03 -2.55 20.55
N ARG A 220 5.57 -1.78 21.52
CA ARG A 220 6.14 -0.46 21.87
C ARG A 220 7.63 -0.48 22.15
N GLN A 221 8.16 -1.59 22.69
CA GLN A 221 9.58 -1.75 23.01
C GLN A 221 10.42 -2.14 21.79
N GLY A 222 9.83 -2.29 20.61
CA GLY A 222 10.52 -2.74 19.40
C GLY A 222 10.87 -4.23 19.44
N VAL A 223 10.03 -5.03 20.11
CA VAL A 223 10.18 -6.48 20.18
C VAL A 223 9.06 -7.12 19.37
N GLU A 224 9.41 -8.13 18.56
CA GLU A 224 8.44 -8.92 17.83
C GLU A 224 7.50 -9.64 18.81
N ALA A 225 6.20 -9.54 18.57
CA ALA A 225 5.13 -9.98 19.46
C ALA A 225 4.12 -10.92 18.76
N GLY A 226 4.57 -11.65 17.75
CA GLY A 226 3.79 -12.64 17.02
C GLY A 226 3.29 -12.17 15.65
N ASN A 227 2.30 -12.83 15.10
CA ASN A 227 1.72 -12.52 13.79
C ASN A 227 0.39 -11.81 13.93
N VAL A 228 0.03 -11.04 12.91
CA VAL A 228 -1.28 -10.34 12.83
C VAL A 228 -2.42 -11.36 12.80
N ASP A 229 -2.27 -12.48 12.09
CA ASP A 229 -3.28 -13.54 12.00
C ASP A 229 -3.63 -14.16 13.36
N ASP A 230 -2.74 -14.06 14.35
CA ASP A 230 -2.96 -14.55 15.71
C ASP A 230 -3.60 -13.49 16.64
N LYS A 231 -3.84 -12.28 16.13
CA LYS A 231 -4.41 -11.16 16.90
C LYS A 231 -5.93 -11.09 16.77
N ASP A 232 -6.55 -10.63 17.84
CA ASP A 232 -7.92 -10.13 17.77
C ASP A 232 -7.92 -8.75 17.09
N PHE A 233 -8.26 -8.75 15.79
CA PHE A 233 -8.29 -7.56 14.95
C PHE A 233 -9.21 -6.47 15.55
N ILE A 234 -10.39 -6.89 15.99
CA ILE A 234 -11.40 -5.98 16.58
C ILE A 234 -10.85 -5.32 17.84
N ALA A 235 -10.29 -6.11 18.74
CA ALA A 235 -9.71 -5.59 19.98
C ALA A 235 -8.52 -4.64 19.71
N ALA A 236 -7.73 -4.87 18.66
CA ALA A 236 -6.63 -3.99 18.28
C ALA A 236 -7.14 -2.64 17.77
N ILE A 237 -8.17 -2.63 16.90
CA ILE A 237 -8.82 -1.40 16.41
C ILE A 237 -9.49 -0.64 17.55
N ASP A 238 -10.21 -1.34 18.41
CA ASP A 238 -10.93 -0.70 19.53
C ASP A 238 -9.98 -0.09 20.56
N ARG A 239 -8.83 -0.70 20.79
CA ARG A 239 -7.82 -0.19 21.74
C ARG A 239 -7.11 1.08 21.24
N ALA A 240 -6.91 1.22 19.93
CA ALA A 240 -6.16 2.32 19.35
C ALA A 240 -6.97 3.62 19.34
N ASP A 241 -6.39 4.72 19.82
CA ASP A 241 -6.90 6.08 19.66
C ASP A 241 -6.48 6.68 18.31
N VAL A 242 -5.34 6.20 17.79
CA VAL A 242 -4.74 6.61 16.53
C VAL A 242 -4.47 5.37 15.68
N ILE A 243 -4.92 5.37 14.43
CA ILE A 243 -4.63 4.33 13.45
C ILE A 243 -3.96 4.99 12.24
N ALA A 244 -2.79 4.52 11.86
CA ALA A 244 -2.04 5.08 10.74
C ALA A 244 -1.55 3.98 9.78
N ILE A 245 -1.71 4.23 8.48
CA ILE A 245 -1.10 3.44 7.43
C ILE A 245 0.10 4.21 6.91
N MET A 246 1.31 3.64 6.95
CA MET A 246 2.51 4.26 6.43
C MET A 246 3.13 3.39 5.33
N ILE A 247 3.44 4.00 4.18
CA ILE A 247 3.80 3.24 3.00
C ILE A 247 4.73 4.01 2.07
N THR A 248 5.81 3.34 1.63
CA THR A 248 6.70 3.88 0.60
C THR A 248 6.12 3.69 -0.80
N GLU A 249 6.48 4.58 -1.72
CA GLU A 249 6.04 4.56 -3.12
C GLU A 249 6.18 3.19 -3.80
N ARG A 250 7.22 2.43 -3.47
CA ARG A 250 7.49 1.10 -4.05
C ARG A 250 6.42 0.06 -3.75
N PHE A 251 5.63 0.25 -2.69
CA PHE A 251 4.62 -0.69 -2.22
C PHE A 251 3.19 -0.23 -2.49
N HIS A 252 2.96 0.92 -3.10
CA HIS A 252 1.60 1.40 -3.33
C HIS A 252 0.73 0.36 -4.06
N HIS A 253 1.27 -0.40 -5.02
CA HIS A 253 0.54 -1.47 -5.71
C HIS A 253 -0.05 -2.53 -4.75
N ASN A 254 0.55 -2.66 -3.58
CA ASN A 254 0.17 -3.55 -2.48
C ASN A 254 -0.20 -2.73 -1.23
N PHE A 255 -1.08 -1.73 -1.42
CA PHE A 255 -1.41 -0.76 -0.40
C PHE A 255 -1.89 -1.45 0.88
N ALA A 256 -1.26 -1.06 1.99
CA ALA A 256 -1.56 -1.52 3.35
C ALA A 256 -1.58 -3.05 3.54
N TRP A 257 -1.12 -3.83 2.56
CA TRP A 257 -1.11 -5.32 2.62
C TRP A 257 -2.45 -5.89 3.06
N ASN A 258 -3.53 -5.36 2.46
CA ASN A 258 -4.92 -5.72 2.73
C ASN A 258 -5.50 -5.24 4.07
N PHE A 259 -4.77 -4.50 4.88
CA PHE A 259 -5.30 -3.95 6.13
C PHE A 259 -6.45 -2.97 5.89
N ASP A 260 -6.37 -2.18 4.84
CA ASP A 260 -7.40 -1.20 4.45
C ASP A 260 -8.74 -1.88 4.10
N GLU A 261 -8.71 -3.01 3.40
CA GLU A 261 -9.91 -3.79 3.08
C GLU A 261 -10.45 -4.46 4.35
N GLN A 262 -9.60 -5.11 5.16
CA GLN A 262 -10.02 -5.69 6.44
C GLN A 262 -10.67 -4.66 7.37
N LEU A 263 -10.13 -3.43 7.40
CA LEU A 263 -10.68 -2.35 8.22
C LEU A 263 -12.02 -1.84 7.67
N TYR A 264 -12.17 -1.79 6.35
CA TYR A 264 -13.44 -1.47 5.71
C TYR A 264 -14.49 -2.54 5.99
N ASP A 265 -14.17 -3.81 5.79
CA ASP A 265 -15.07 -4.94 6.01
C ASP A 265 -15.54 -5.04 7.46
N TYR A 266 -14.65 -4.73 8.40
CA TYR A 266 -15.02 -4.69 9.82
C TYR A 266 -16.19 -3.72 10.11
N PHE A 267 -16.21 -2.56 9.46
CA PHE A 267 -17.26 -1.57 9.69
C PHE A 267 -18.49 -1.74 8.82
N PHE A 268 -18.34 -2.26 7.60
CA PHE A 268 -19.39 -2.19 6.59
C PHE A 268 -19.93 -3.56 6.18
N SER A 269 -19.28 -4.66 6.55
CA SER A 269 -19.72 -6.05 6.34
C SER A 269 -20.28 -6.30 4.91
N GLU A 270 -19.73 -5.64 3.89
CA GLU A 270 -20.10 -5.91 2.52
C GLU A 270 -19.52 -7.26 2.10
N GLU A 271 -20.32 -8.06 1.41
CA GLU A 271 -19.77 -9.22 0.71
C GLU A 271 -18.78 -8.71 -0.35
N GLU A 272 -17.49 -9.02 -0.16
CA GLU A 272 -16.45 -8.63 -1.09
C GLU A 272 -16.75 -9.18 -2.49
N ASP A 273 -16.64 -8.32 -3.52
CA ASP A 273 -16.71 -8.78 -4.91
C ASP A 273 -15.62 -9.84 -5.13
N PRO A 274 -15.98 -11.10 -5.46
CA PRO A 274 -15.01 -12.18 -5.62
C PRO A 274 -13.89 -11.88 -6.63
N ILE A 275 -14.17 -11.12 -7.69
CA ILE A 275 -13.15 -10.72 -8.67
C ILE A 275 -12.16 -9.75 -8.03
N GLN A 276 -12.66 -8.80 -7.26
CA GLN A 276 -11.82 -7.84 -6.53
C GLN A 276 -10.98 -8.54 -5.46
N TYR A 277 -11.55 -9.52 -4.74
CA TYR A 277 -10.80 -10.37 -3.81
C TYR A 277 -9.59 -11.01 -4.48
N PHE A 278 -9.77 -11.75 -5.60
CA PHE A 278 -8.65 -12.37 -6.29
C PHE A 278 -7.67 -11.37 -6.88
N ALA A 279 -8.13 -10.22 -7.37
CA ALA A 279 -7.24 -9.16 -7.82
C ALA A 279 -6.35 -8.62 -6.68
N ASN A 280 -6.90 -8.49 -5.48
CA ASN A 280 -6.14 -8.13 -4.27
C ASN A 280 -5.14 -9.23 -3.92
N GLN A 281 -5.52 -10.52 -3.95
CA GLN A 281 -4.60 -11.64 -3.69
C GLN A 281 -3.39 -11.63 -4.65
N VAL A 282 -3.62 -11.33 -5.94
CA VAL A 282 -2.52 -11.15 -6.91
C VAL A 282 -1.60 -10.00 -6.50
N ARG A 283 -2.15 -8.86 -6.07
CA ARG A 283 -1.37 -7.67 -5.69
C ARG A 283 -0.55 -7.87 -4.42
N ILE A 284 -1.12 -8.52 -3.40
CA ILE A 284 -0.42 -8.74 -2.12
C ILE A 284 0.67 -9.82 -2.21
N ASN A 285 0.56 -10.75 -3.14
CA ASN A 285 1.60 -11.74 -3.41
C ASN A 285 2.67 -11.15 -4.32
N ASN A 286 3.78 -10.71 -3.75
CA ASN A 286 4.83 -10.01 -4.48
C ASN A 286 5.39 -10.82 -5.67
N LEU A 287 5.56 -12.14 -5.56
CA LEU A 287 6.06 -12.97 -6.67
C LEU A 287 5.01 -13.08 -7.78
N HIS A 288 3.75 -13.23 -7.42
CA HIS A 288 2.65 -13.29 -8.38
C HIS A 288 2.50 -11.96 -9.11
N PHE A 289 2.47 -10.85 -8.36
CA PHE A 289 2.40 -9.50 -8.92
C PHE A 289 3.53 -9.22 -9.91
N MET A 290 4.79 -9.54 -9.53
CA MET A 290 5.95 -9.31 -10.42
C MET A 290 5.84 -10.10 -11.72
N ARG A 291 5.32 -11.34 -11.69
CA ARG A 291 5.02 -12.11 -12.91
C ARG A 291 3.98 -11.43 -13.78
N MET A 292 2.92 -10.85 -13.17
CA MET A 292 1.90 -10.09 -13.91
C MET A 292 2.49 -8.85 -14.59
N VAL A 293 3.39 -8.14 -13.91
CA VAL A 293 4.10 -6.99 -14.49
C VAL A 293 4.93 -7.40 -15.68
N ASP A 294 5.74 -8.46 -15.55
CA ASP A 294 6.63 -8.92 -16.64
C ASP A 294 5.81 -9.47 -17.83
N ASP A 295 4.71 -10.19 -17.55
CA ASP A 295 3.81 -10.73 -18.57
C ASP A 295 3.04 -9.62 -19.31
N ALA A 296 2.55 -8.60 -18.59
CA ALA A 296 1.91 -7.43 -19.18
C ALA A 296 2.85 -6.70 -20.15
N GLN A 297 4.11 -6.48 -19.75
CA GLN A 297 5.13 -5.86 -20.61
C GLN A 297 5.43 -6.71 -21.85
N ALA A 298 5.63 -8.03 -21.68
CA ALA A 298 5.93 -8.94 -22.80
C ALA A 298 4.80 -8.98 -23.83
N ASN A 299 3.55 -8.91 -23.39
CA ASN A 299 2.35 -8.97 -24.24
C ASN A 299 1.82 -7.59 -24.67
N LYS A 300 2.49 -6.49 -24.30
CA LYS A 300 2.03 -5.11 -24.57
C LYS A 300 0.61 -4.87 -24.09
N MET A 301 0.29 -5.39 -22.92
CA MET A 301 -1.00 -5.27 -22.26
C MET A 301 -0.89 -4.31 -21.06
N GLU A 302 -1.94 -3.58 -20.76
CA GLU A 302 -2.00 -2.78 -19.54
C GLU A 302 -2.01 -3.68 -18.30
N LEU A 303 -1.21 -3.34 -17.28
CA LEU A 303 -1.11 -4.14 -16.06
C LEU A 303 -2.46 -4.35 -15.33
N PRO A 304 -3.36 -3.35 -15.23
CA PRO A 304 -4.69 -3.55 -14.68
C PRO A 304 -5.51 -4.63 -15.39
N GLU A 305 -5.43 -4.64 -16.72
CA GLU A 305 -6.11 -5.65 -17.55
C GLU A 305 -5.50 -7.05 -17.32
N ARG A 306 -4.18 -7.13 -17.19
CA ARG A 306 -3.50 -8.41 -16.92
C ARG A 306 -3.88 -8.96 -15.54
N ILE A 307 -3.89 -8.10 -14.51
CA ILE A 307 -4.31 -8.50 -13.15
C ILE A 307 -5.77 -8.97 -13.14
N ARG A 308 -6.65 -8.25 -13.83
CA ARG A 308 -8.06 -8.64 -13.93
C ARG A 308 -8.23 -10.02 -14.58
N LYS A 309 -7.55 -10.30 -15.70
CA LYS A 309 -7.58 -11.60 -16.35
C LYS A 309 -7.10 -12.72 -15.44
N GLU A 310 -6.09 -12.46 -14.63
CA GLU A 310 -5.60 -13.42 -13.63
C GLU A 310 -6.61 -13.65 -12.52
N ALA A 311 -7.23 -12.59 -12.02
CA ALA A 311 -8.28 -12.67 -11.01
C ALA A 311 -9.50 -13.47 -11.50
N GLU A 312 -9.94 -13.24 -12.74
CA GLU A 312 -11.01 -14.00 -13.40
C GLU A 312 -10.65 -15.50 -13.52
N PHE A 313 -9.39 -15.80 -13.81
CA PHE A 313 -8.90 -17.19 -13.88
C PHE A 313 -8.88 -17.84 -12.50
N LEU A 314 -8.34 -17.16 -11.48
CA LEU A 314 -8.32 -17.68 -10.09
C LEU A 314 -9.74 -17.90 -9.55
N LEU A 315 -10.66 -16.99 -9.83
CA LEU A 315 -12.08 -17.15 -9.50
C LEU A 315 -12.67 -18.41 -10.14
N TYR A 316 -12.35 -18.64 -11.42
CA TYR A 316 -12.81 -19.83 -12.12
C TYR A 316 -12.22 -21.12 -11.53
N GLU A 317 -10.93 -21.15 -11.16
CA GLU A 317 -10.30 -22.29 -10.50
C GLU A 317 -10.91 -22.57 -9.12
N ASP A 318 -11.12 -21.53 -8.29
CA ASP A 318 -11.75 -21.69 -6.97
C ASP A 318 -13.21 -22.17 -7.07
N TYR A 319 -13.95 -21.71 -8.10
CA TYR A 319 -15.29 -22.19 -8.37
C TYR A 319 -15.34 -23.72 -8.64
N GLN A 320 -14.33 -24.29 -9.32
CA GLN A 320 -14.29 -25.74 -9.54
C GLN A 320 -14.24 -26.54 -8.23
N LEU A 321 -13.71 -25.93 -7.17
CA LEU A 321 -13.60 -26.53 -5.84
C LEU A 321 -14.77 -26.17 -4.91
N HIS A 322 -15.32 -24.96 -5.08
CA HIS A 322 -16.33 -24.38 -4.18
C HIS A 322 -17.51 -23.71 -4.94
N PRO A 323 -18.27 -24.46 -5.77
CA PRO A 323 -19.27 -23.86 -6.67
C PRO A 323 -20.40 -23.14 -5.94
N GLU A 324 -20.79 -23.61 -4.74
CA GLU A 324 -21.89 -23.01 -3.98
C GLU A 324 -21.56 -21.61 -3.45
N LYS A 325 -20.28 -21.33 -3.20
CA LYS A 325 -19.80 -20.06 -2.66
C LYS A 325 -20.17 -18.86 -3.53
N TYR A 326 -20.21 -19.04 -4.85
CA TYR A 326 -20.37 -17.95 -5.82
C TYR A 326 -21.78 -17.76 -6.35
N LYS A 327 -22.71 -18.66 -6.04
CA LYS A 327 -24.11 -18.58 -6.51
C LYS A 327 -24.79 -17.25 -6.17
N PRO A 328 -24.61 -16.65 -4.97
CA PRO A 328 -25.19 -15.35 -4.65
C PRO A 328 -24.62 -14.17 -5.45
N HIS A 329 -23.41 -14.32 -6.00
CA HIS A 329 -22.68 -13.24 -6.64
C HIS A 329 -22.89 -13.22 -8.16
N ARG A 330 -23.88 -12.48 -8.64
CA ARG A 330 -24.29 -12.42 -10.05
C ARG A 330 -23.11 -12.19 -11.02
N GLU A 331 -22.31 -11.15 -10.83
CA GLU A 331 -21.23 -10.80 -11.76
C GLU A 331 -20.08 -11.83 -11.71
N ALA A 332 -19.78 -12.39 -10.54
CA ALA A 332 -18.82 -13.49 -10.41
C ALA A 332 -19.29 -14.71 -11.18
N MET A 333 -20.57 -15.10 -11.05
CA MET A 333 -21.15 -16.22 -11.80
C MET A 333 -21.14 -16.00 -13.30
N ILE A 334 -21.46 -14.79 -13.77
CA ILE A 334 -21.37 -14.44 -15.19
C ILE A 334 -19.92 -14.59 -15.68
N THR A 335 -18.94 -14.10 -14.92
CA THR A 335 -17.52 -14.23 -15.25
C THR A 335 -17.08 -15.69 -15.31
N ILE A 336 -17.50 -16.51 -14.34
CA ILE A 336 -17.25 -17.96 -14.33
C ILE A 336 -17.83 -18.63 -15.58
N LEU A 337 -19.06 -18.30 -15.95
CA LEU A 337 -19.71 -18.81 -17.16
C LEU A 337 -18.97 -18.38 -18.44
N MET A 338 -18.52 -17.13 -18.52
CA MET A 338 -17.69 -16.65 -19.62
C MET A 338 -16.37 -17.44 -19.73
N MET A 339 -15.72 -17.74 -18.60
CA MET A 339 -14.52 -18.58 -18.56
C MET A 339 -14.84 -20.03 -18.98
N SER A 340 -15.94 -20.59 -18.52
CA SER A 340 -16.41 -21.92 -18.93
C SER A 340 -16.64 -22.03 -20.44
N ILE A 341 -17.25 -21.01 -21.05
CA ILE A 341 -17.42 -20.93 -22.51
C ILE A 341 -16.06 -20.95 -23.21
N ARG A 342 -15.09 -20.14 -22.75
CA ARG A 342 -13.75 -20.06 -23.35
C ARG A 342 -12.96 -21.37 -23.21
N GLN A 343 -13.16 -22.11 -22.12
CA GLN A 343 -12.47 -23.38 -21.84
C GLN A 343 -13.12 -24.58 -22.53
N THR A 344 -14.32 -24.43 -23.12
CA THR A 344 -15.03 -25.51 -23.81
C THR A 344 -15.02 -25.27 -25.32
N PRO A 345 -14.14 -25.95 -26.10
CA PRO A 345 -13.93 -25.65 -27.53
C PRO A 345 -15.22 -25.70 -28.38
N GLU A 346 -16.06 -26.72 -28.18
CA GLU A 346 -17.31 -26.87 -28.89
C GLU A 346 -18.30 -25.72 -28.58
N TRP A 347 -18.34 -25.29 -27.35
CA TRP A 347 -19.20 -24.19 -26.95
C TRP A 347 -18.71 -22.85 -27.51
N LEU A 348 -17.39 -22.59 -27.39
CA LEU A 348 -16.78 -21.38 -27.94
C LEU A 348 -17.02 -21.28 -29.47
N GLU A 349 -16.91 -22.40 -30.21
CA GLU A 349 -17.13 -22.41 -31.67
C GLU A 349 -18.60 -22.06 -32.01
N ASN A 350 -19.55 -22.58 -31.27
CA ASN A 350 -20.96 -22.20 -31.44
C ASN A 350 -21.23 -20.72 -31.17
N ILE A 351 -20.54 -20.14 -30.16
CA ILE A 351 -20.64 -18.70 -29.84
C ILE A 351 -20.02 -17.86 -30.95
N LYS A 352 -18.88 -18.26 -31.54
CA LYS A 352 -18.28 -17.57 -32.69
C LYS A 352 -19.24 -17.47 -33.86
N LEU A 353 -19.89 -18.60 -34.23
CA LEU A 353 -20.88 -18.62 -35.30
C LEU A 353 -22.06 -17.67 -35.02
N LYS A 354 -22.56 -17.64 -33.78
CA LYS A 354 -23.60 -16.69 -33.37
C LYS A 354 -23.14 -15.23 -33.46
N ALA A 355 -21.88 -14.95 -33.07
CA ALA A 355 -21.30 -13.61 -33.10
C ALA A 355 -21.18 -13.10 -34.54
N GLU A 356 -20.73 -13.96 -35.47
CA GLU A 356 -20.63 -13.67 -36.89
C GLU A 356 -21.99 -13.42 -37.52
N ASP A 357 -22.98 -14.27 -37.24
CA ASP A 357 -24.38 -14.15 -37.76
C ASP A 357 -25.01 -12.84 -37.30
N GLN A 358 -24.80 -12.45 -36.04
CA GLN A 358 -25.37 -11.23 -35.48
C GLN A 358 -24.49 -9.97 -35.66
N GLN A 359 -23.32 -10.10 -36.25
CA GLN A 359 -22.34 -9.01 -36.47
C GLN A 359 -21.96 -8.27 -35.19
N ILE A 360 -21.78 -8.98 -34.10
CA ILE A 360 -21.34 -8.41 -32.80
C ILE A 360 -19.99 -8.98 -32.39
N PRO A 361 -19.20 -8.26 -31.60
CA PRO A 361 -17.92 -8.73 -31.09
C PRO A 361 -18.07 -10.06 -30.33
N LEU A 362 -17.11 -10.97 -30.49
CA LEU A 362 -17.11 -12.28 -29.85
C LEU A 362 -17.24 -12.17 -28.32
N GLU A 363 -16.51 -11.26 -27.70
CA GLU A 363 -16.57 -11.05 -26.25
C GLU A 363 -17.95 -10.59 -25.76
N GLU A 364 -18.62 -9.77 -26.53
CA GLU A 364 -20.00 -9.37 -26.24
C GLU A 364 -20.98 -10.54 -26.35
N MET A 365 -20.81 -11.41 -27.36
CA MET A 365 -21.63 -12.59 -27.51
C MET A 365 -21.39 -13.59 -26.36
N ILE A 366 -20.14 -13.82 -25.96
CA ILE A 366 -19.81 -14.66 -24.79
C ILE A 366 -20.53 -14.14 -23.55
N ARG A 367 -20.48 -12.82 -23.29
CA ARG A 367 -21.15 -12.23 -22.15
C ARG A 367 -22.67 -12.36 -22.23
N ARG A 368 -23.27 -12.15 -23.39
CA ARG A 368 -24.72 -12.30 -23.58
C ARG A 368 -25.18 -13.74 -23.30
N ASP A 369 -24.48 -14.74 -23.81
CA ASP A 369 -24.81 -16.15 -23.52
C ASP A 369 -24.62 -16.47 -22.03
N ALA A 370 -23.54 -15.98 -21.39
CA ALA A 370 -23.32 -16.16 -19.96
C ALA A 370 -24.42 -15.54 -19.10
N VAL A 371 -24.85 -14.31 -19.42
CA VAL A 371 -25.96 -13.63 -18.74
C VAL A 371 -27.25 -14.43 -18.93
N TRP A 372 -27.57 -14.89 -20.15
CA TRP A 372 -28.75 -15.67 -20.43
C TRP A 372 -28.80 -16.98 -19.62
N ILE A 373 -27.66 -17.68 -19.52
CA ILE A 373 -27.56 -18.91 -18.71
C ILE A 373 -27.81 -18.61 -17.25
N TYR A 374 -27.14 -17.58 -16.73
CA TYR A 374 -27.33 -17.19 -15.33
C TYR A 374 -28.80 -16.91 -15.03
N GLU A 375 -29.46 -16.08 -15.82
CA GLU A 375 -30.82 -15.64 -15.59
C GLU A 375 -31.88 -16.78 -15.79
N ASN A 376 -31.62 -17.70 -16.71
CA ASN A 376 -32.62 -18.74 -17.05
C ASN A 376 -32.33 -20.12 -16.42
N GLN A 377 -31.12 -20.37 -15.96
CA GLN A 377 -30.73 -21.69 -15.45
C GLN A 377 -30.24 -21.67 -14.00
N ILE A 378 -29.77 -20.55 -13.50
CA ILE A 378 -29.17 -20.43 -12.15
C ILE A 378 -30.06 -19.58 -11.23
N ALA A 379 -30.31 -18.32 -11.56
CA ALA A 379 -31.06 -17.38 -10.72
C ALA A 379 -32.53 -17.72 -10.50
N GLY A 380 -33.10 -18.67 -11.24
CA GLY A 380 -34.52 -19.05 -11.17
C GLY A 380 -34.81 -20.38 -10.47
N LYS A 381 -33.85 -20.96 -9.77
CA LYS A 381 -33.94 -22.30 -9.16
C LYS A 381 -33.91 -22.34 -7.63
N ASP A 382 -34.04 -21.19 -6.96
CA ASP A 382 -34.22 -21.12 -5.49
C ASP A 382 -35.70 -21.21 -5.10
#